data_616dde97255d6c7ce9e3b60706e61ca8
#
_entry.id   616dde97255d6c7ce9e3b60706e61ca8
#
_cell.length_a   1.000
_cell.length_b   1.000
_cell.length_c   1.000
_cell.angle_alpha   90.00
_cell.angle_beta   90.00
_cell.angle_gamma   90.00
#
_symmetry.space_group_name_H-M   'P 1'
#
loop_
_entity.id
_entity.type
_entity.pdbx_description
1 polymer ?
#
loop_
_entity_poly.entity_id
_entity_poly.type
_entity_poly.pdbx_seq_one_letter_code
_entity_poly.pdbx_strand_id
1 'polypeptide(L)'
;DQCVRWKTGQELASKKPHDLLKALIFLWIRIWGPMAKLMTDQEGGLVSNDATAFFDRLDIERVLVGTDGSTTKGLVERHIQITKLAMLRFKKQSKESGVQLPDSEIAMECCQAQNLLLDYAGGVPQVALTGVQRGYNNPDRDTLDATSGALLDRPDIAEHYVRGRTLAK
;
A
#
# COMPACT_ATOMS: atom_id res chain seq x y z
N ASP A 1 -0.73 -8.26 -2.89
CA ASP A 1 -0.26 -9.66 -3.03
C ASP A 1 -1.22 -10.62 -2.32
N GLN A 2 -1.52 -11.74 -2.96
CA GLN A 2 -2.50 -12.71 -2.44
C GLN A 2 -1.93 -13.64 -1.37
N CYS A 3 -0.65 -13.94 -1.43
CA CYS A 3 0.01 -14.86 -0.51
C CYS A 3 0.30 -14.19 0.83
N VAL A 4 1.09 -13.12 0.80
CA VAL A 4 1.53 -12.43 2.02
C VAL A 4 0.64 -11.25 2.41
N ARG A 5 -0.39 -10.94 1.65
CA ARG A 5 -1.34 -9.83 1.89
C ARG A 5 -0.71 -8.44 1.88
N TRP A 6 0.46 -8.29 1.31
CA TRP A 6 1.12 -7.00 1.17
C TRP A 6 0.29 -6.04 0.31
N LYS A 7 0.19 -4.79 0.77
CA LYS A 7 -0.60 -3.74 0.14
C LYS A 7 0.25 -2.51 -0.11
N THR A 8 -0.05 -1.84 -1.19
CA THR A 8 0.42 -0.49 -1.45
C THR A 8 -0.74 0.33 -2.01
N GLY A 9 -0.69 1.65 -1.88
CA GLY A 9 -1.72 2.52 -2.38
C GLY A 9 -1.17 3.90 -2.66
N GLN A 10 -1.71 4.53 -3.71
CA GLN A 10 -1.45 5.93 -4.03
C GLN A 10 -2.68 6.54 -4.71
N GLU A 11 -2.75 7.84 -4.69
CA GLU A 11 -3.71 8.59 -5.48
C GLU A 11 -3.33 8.54 -6.95
N LEU A 12 -4.32 8.38 -7.83
CA LEU A 12 -4.13 8.42 -9.27
C LEU A 12 -4.64 9.74 -9.84
N ALA A 13 -3.88 10.35 -10.73
CA ALA A 13 -4.30 11.54 -11.45
C ALA A 13 -5.50 11.24 -12.37
N SER A 14 -5.54 10.04 -12.95
CA SER A 14 -6.67 9.58 -13.76
C SER A 14 -6.72 8.04 -13.85
N LYS A 15 -7.82 7.49 -14.37
CA LYS A 15 -7.97 6.07 -14.66
C LYS A 15 -7.44 5.68 -16.06
N LYS A 16 -6.66 6.55 -16.72
CA LYS A 16 -6.07 6.24 -18.02
C LYS A 16 -5.01 5.15 -17.92
N PRO A 17 -4.81 4.33 -18.97
CA PRO A 17 -3.82 3.25 -18.98
C PRO A 17 -2.44 3.68 -18.52
N HIS A 18 -1.96 4.82 -19.01
CA HIS A 18 -0.65 5.37 -18.66
C HIS A 18 -0.49 5.61 -17.15
N ASP A 19 -1.49 6.21 -16.48
CA ASP A 19 -1.41 6.52 -15.05
C ASP A 19 -1.48 5.26 -14.19
N LEU A 20 -2.30 4.29 -14.62
CA LEU A 20 -2.39 2.98 -13.96
C LEU A 20 -1.08 2.19 -14.08
N LEU A 21 -0.49 2.12 -15.28
CA LEU A 21 0.80 1.45 -15.51
C LEU A 21 1.93 2.14 -14.75
N LYS A 22 1.95 3.47 -14.73
CA LYS A 22 2.91 4.25 -13.95
C LYS A 22 2.81 3.94 -12.46
N ALA A 23 1.59 3.87 -11.92
CA ALA A 23 1.38 3.47 -10.53
C ALA A 23 1.88 2.05 -10.25
N LEU A 24 1.59 1.10 -11.12
CA LEU A 24 2.06 -0.28 -10.99
C LEU A 24 3.59 -0.38 -11.01
N ILE A 25 4.25 0.38 -11.89
CA ILE A 25 5.71 0.46 -11.95
C ILE A 25 6.26 1.00 -10.63
N PHE A 26 5.74 2.12 -10.14
CA PHE A 26 6.25 2.77 -8.94
C PHE A 26 5.99 1.99 -7.66
N LEU A 27 4.79 1.43 -7.51
CA LEU A 27 4.37 0.78 -6.27
C LEU A 27 4.84 -0.67 -6.16
N TRP A 28 5.12 -1.30 -7.27
CA TRP A 28 5.46 -2.72 -7.27
C TRP A 28 6.72 -3.06 -8.07
N ILE A 29 6.72 -2.83 -9.39
CA ILE A 29 7.76 -3.37 -10.27
C ILE A 29 9.16 -2.84 -9.93
N ARG A 30 9.29 -1.57 -9.57
CA ARG A 30 10.58 -0.98 -9.17
C ARG A 30 11.13 -1.53 -7.86
N ILE A 31 10.26 -2.03 -7.00
CA ILE A 31 10.63 -2.49 -5.65
C ILE A 31 10.89 -4.00 -5.67
N TRP A 32 10.00 -4.75 -6.31
CA TRP A 32 9.96 -6.21 -6.24
C TRP A 32 10.26 -6.92 -7.57
N GLY A 33 10.38 -6.17 -8.65
CA GLY A 33 10.43 -6.72 -10.00
C GLY A 33 9.04 -7.03 -10.58
N PRO A 34 8.98 -7.50 -11.83
CA PRO A 34 7.74 -7.93 -12.45
C PRO A 34 7.15 -9.13 -11.72
N MET A 35 5.83 -9.13 -11.54
CA MET A 35 5.08 -10.25 -10.98
C MET A 35 4.82 -11.30 -12.06
N ALA A 36 4.81 -12.58 -11.70
CA ALA A 36 4.45 -13.63 -12.65
C ALA A 36 2.99 -13.51 -13.14
N LYS A 37 2.07 -13.12 -12.22
CA LYS A 37 0.64 -12.98 -12.53
C LYS A 37 0.06 -11.71 -11.94
N LEU A 38 -0.72 -11.00 -12.76
CA LEU A 38 -1.51 -9.84 -12.34
C LEU A 38 -3.00 -10.14 -12.50
N MET A 39 -3.73 -10.14 -11.40
CA MET A 39 -5.19 -10.28 -11.43
C MET A 39 -5.83 -8.90 -11.45
N THR A 40 -6.66 -8.65 -12.45
CA THR A 40 -7.42 -7.40 -12.59
C THR A 40 -8.87 -7.71 -12.90
N ASP A 41 -9.76 -6.77 -12.59
CA ASP A 41 -11.09 -6.74 -13.17
C ASP A 41 -11.02 -6.30 -14.65
N GLN A 42 -12.16 -6.35 -15.31
CA GLN A 42 -12.27 -5.97 -16.72
C GLN A 42 -12.31 -4.44 -16.92
N GLU A 43 -11.90 -3.63 -15.94
CA GLU A 43 -11.85 -2.18 -16.11
C GLU A 43 -10.87 -1.79 -17.24
N GLY A 44 -11.37 -0.98 -18.17
CA GLY A 44 -10.76 -0.75 -19.49
C GLY A 44 -9.35 -0.20 -19.52
N GLY A 45 -8.85 0.37 -18.43
CA GLY A 45 -7.50 0.96 -18.41
C GLY A 45 -6.37 -0.06 -18.52
N LEU A 46 -6.50 -1.22 -17.85
CA LEU A 46 -5.51 -2.30 -17.89
C LEU A 46 -5.78 -3.35 -18.98
N VAL A 47 -6.85 -3.20 -19.75
CA VAL A 47 -7.22 -4.09 -20.87
C VAL A 47 -6.84 -3.49 -22.23
N SER A 48 -6.33 -2.26 -22.26
CA SER A 48 -5.92 -1.58 -23.48
C SER A 48 -4.75 -2.28 -24.19
N ASN A 49 -4.60 -2.03 -25.49
CA ASN A 49 -3.50 -2.56 -26.28
C ASN A 49 -2.12 -2.16 -25.72
N ASP A 50 -1.98 -0.92 -25.24
CA ASP A 50 -0.74 -0.43 -24.62
C ASP A 50 -0.41 -1.20 -23.34
N ALA A 51 -1.41 -1.46 -22.50
CA ALA A 51 -1.23 -2.25 -21.32
C ALA A 51 -0.88 -3.71 -21.64
N THR A 52 -1.49 -4.28 -22.69
CA THR A 52 -1.17 -5.63 -23.16
C THR A 52 0.29 -5.71 -23.60
N ALA A 53 0.73 -4.81 -24.46
CA ALA A 53 2.11 -4.77 -24.92
C ALA A 53 3.12 -4.55 -23.78
N PHE A 54 2.74 -3.79 -22.76
CA PHE A 54 3.56 -3.60 -21.56
C PHE A 54 3.72 -4.90 -20.75
N PHE A 55 2.62 -5.63 -20.50
CA PHE A 55 2.64 -6.89 -19.75
C PHE A 55 3.39 -7.99 -20.50
N ASP A 56 3.20 -8.08 -21.82
CA ASP A 56 3.89 -9.04 -22.68
C ASP A 56 5.41 -8.83 -22.64
N ARG A 57 5.88 -7.56 -22.66
CA ARG A 57 7.32 -7.25 -22.55
C ARG A 57 7.96 -7.66 -21.24
N LEU A 58 7.18 -7.71 -20.16
CA LEU A 58 7.65 -8.06 -18.83
C LEU A 58 7.33 -9.50 -18.44
N ASP A 59 6.79 -10.29 -19.37
CA ASP A 59 6.34 -11.68 -19.13
C ASP A 59 5.37 -11.79 -17.95
N ILE A 60 4.44 -10.84 -17.87
CA ILE A 60 3.40 -10.79 -16.82
C ILE A 60 2.12 -11.41 -17.35
N GLU A 61 1.73 -12.58 -16.82
CA GLU A 61 0.44 -13.20 -17.14
C GLU A 61 -0.71 -12.37 -16.55
N ARG A 62 -1.60 -11.89 -17.41
CA ARG A 62 -2.82 -11.19 -16.98
C ARG A 62 -3.95 -12.18 -16.77
N VAL A 63 -4.50 -12.19 -15.56
CA VAL A 63 -5.70 -12.96 -15.22
C VAL A 63 -6.87 -12.00 -15.04
N LEU A 64 -7.81 -12.01 -16.00
CA LEU A 64 -9.03 -11.24 -15.89
C LEU A 64 -10.02 -11.96 -14.98
N VAL A 65 -10.36 -11.34 -13.86
CA VAL A 65 -11.36 -11.89 -12.94
C VAL A 65 -12.74 -11.52 -13.46
N GLY A 66 -13.44 -12.51 -13.97
CA GLY A 66 -14.85 -12.37 -14.38
C GLY A 66 -15.78 -12.13 -13.18
N THR A 67 -17.03 -11.80 -13.48
CA THR A 67 -18.10 -11.60 -12.48
C THR A 67 -18.32 -12.81 -11.56
N ASP A 68 -17.93 -14.00 -12.00
CA ASP A 68 -18.15 -15.27 -11.28
C ASP A 68 -16.99 -15.70 -10.36
N GLY A 69 -15.87 -14.98 -10.35
CA GLY A 69 -14.72 -15.24 -9.49
C GLY A 69 -14.93 -14.80 -8.03
N SER A 70 -16.00 -15.24 -7.39
CA SER A 70 -16.54 -14.70 -6.14
C SER A 70 -15.57 -14.71 -4.96
N THR A 71 -14.77 -15.75 -4.78
CA THR A 71 -13.93 -15.91 -3.57
C THR A 71 -12.69 -14.99 -3.60
N THR A 72 -12.00 -14.94 -4.72
CA THR A 72 -10.78 -14.12 -4.87
C THR A 72 -11.12 -12.64 -4.89
N LYS A 73 -12.20 -12.27 -5.57
CA LYS A 73 -12.71 -10.90 -5.62
C LYS A 73 -13.16 -10.43 -4.24
N GLY A 74 -13.91 -11.25 -3.51
CA GLY A 74 -14.37 -10.93 -2.16
C GLY A 74 -13.23 -10.66 -1.17
N LEU A 75 -12.08 -11.35 -1.32
CA LEU A 75 -10.90 -11.09 -0.51
C LEU A 75 -10.32 -9.69 -0.79
N VAL A 76 -10.08 -9.37 -2.05
CA VAL A 76 -9.53 -8.07 -2.45
C VAL A 76 -10.49 -6.95 -2.07
N GLU A 77 -11.79 -7.10 -2.31
CA GLU A 77 -12.82 -6.13 -1.93
C GLU A 77 -12.83 -5.88 -0.42
N ARG A 78 -12.75 -6.94 0.40
CA ARG A 78 -12.65 -6.81 1.86
C ARG A 78 -11.42 -6.02 2.27
N HIS A 79 -10.27 -6.27 1.66
CA HIS A 79 -9.04 -5.52 1.94
C HIS A 79 -9.14 -4.05 1.54
N ILE A 80 -9.76 -3.77 0.40
CA ILE A 80 -10.05 -2.40 -0.04
C ILE A 80 -10.99 -1.70 0.96
N GLN A 81 -12.04 -2.38 1.43
CA GLN A 81 -12.97 -1.82 2.43
C GLN A 81 -12.26 -1.50 3.74
N ILE A 82 -11.42 -2.41 4.26
CA ILE A 82 -10.64 -2.17 5.48
C ILE A 82 -9.75 -0.95 5.30
N THR A 83 -9.06 -0.83 4.17
CA THR A 83 -8.18 0.32 3.88
C THR A 83 -8.98 1.62 3.79
N LYS A 84 -10.12 1.63 3.10
CA LYS A 84 -11.00 2.80 3.03
C LYS A 84 -11.49 3.25 4.41
N LEU A 85 -11.90 2.33 5.26
CA LEU A 85 -12.31 2.64 6.64
C LEU A 85 -11.15 3.20 7.47
N ALA A 86 -9.96 2.64 7.33
CA ALA A 86 -8.76 3.16 7.99
C ALA A 86 -8.46 4.59 7.54
N MET A 87 -8.52 4.87 6.22
CA MET A 87 -8.31 6.21 5.67
C MET A 87 -9.34 7.22 6.20
N LEU A 88 -10.62 6.85 6.28
CA LEU A 88 -11.66 7.73 6.82
C LEU A 88 -11.40 8.07 8.29
N ARG A 89 -11.04 7.08 9.11
CA ARG A 89 -10.70 7.29 10.52
C ARG A 89 -9.47 8.17 10.67
N PHE A 90 -8.44 7.89 9.90
CA PHE A 90 -7.20 8.65 9.91
C PHE A 90 -7.43 10.12 9.51
N LYS A 91 -8.20 10.37 8.44
CA LYS A 91 -8.59 11.73 8.04
C LYS A 91 -9.31 12.49 9.13
N LYS A 92 -10.26 11.84 9.82
CA LYS A 92 -10.98 12.45 10.92
C LYS A 92 -10.03 12.82 12.06
N GLN A 93 -9.21 11.89 12.49
CA GLN A 93 -8.26 12.07 13.59
C GLN A 93 -7.17 13.11 13.25
N SER A 94 -6.66 13.10 12.02
CA SER A 94 -5.70 14.08 11.52
C SER A 94 -6.28 15.50 11.59
N LYS A 95 -7.53 15.66 11.16
CA LYS A 95 -8.25 16.95 11.24
C LYS A 95 -8.44 17.42 12.69
N GLU A 96 -8.82 16.51 13.58
CA GLU A 96 -9.00 16.81 15.02
C GLU A 96 -7.68 17.20 15.70
N SER A 97 -6.56 16.63 15.25
CA SER A 97 -5.21 16.93 15.75
C SER A 97 -4.55 18.11 15.07
N GLY A 98 -5.21 18.80 14.14
CA GLY A 98 -4.66 19.92 13.40
C GLY A 98 -3.57 19.56 12.37
N VAL A 99 -3.37 18.28 12.08
CA VAL A 99 -2.42 17.79 11.08
C VAL A 99 -3.17 17.58 9.77
N GLN A 100 -2.77 18.30 8.71
CA GLN A 100 -3.36 18.10 7.39
C GLN A 100 -2.38 17.31 6.51
N LEU A 101 -2.79 16.11 6.11
CA LEU A 101 -2.03 15.24 5.19
C LEU A 101 -2.78 15.10 3.87
N PRO A 102 -2.06 15.05 2.74
CA PRO A 102 -2.64 14.71 1.44
C PRO A 102 -3.24 13.30 1.45
N ASP A 103 -4.26 13.07 0.62
CA ASP A 103 -4.92 11.76 0.52
C ASP A 103 -3.97 10.64 0.07
N SER A 104 -2.97 10.97 -0.74
CA SER A 104 -1.89 10.06 -1.14
C SER A 104 -1.06 9.57 0.06
N GLU A 105 -0.69 10.46 0.96
CA GLU A 105 0.07 10.10 2.16
C GLU A 105 -0.79 9.28 3.13
N ILE A 106 -2.05 9.67 3.32
CA ILE A 106 -3.01 8.90 4.13
C ILE A 106 -3.16 7.47 3.59
N ALA A 107 -3.28 7.31 2.28
CA ALA A 107 -3.40 5.99 1.67
C ALA A 107 -2.14 5.14 1.89
N MET A 108 -0.96 5.72 1.72
CA MET A 108 0.32 5.06 1.95
C MET A 108 0.49 4.64 3.41
N GLU A 109 0.23 5.54 4.37
CA GLU A 109 0.35 5.25 5.80
C GLU A 109 -0.65 4.17 6.25
N CYS A 110 -1.90 4.22 5.76
CA CYS A 110 -2.88 3.18 6.05
C CYS A 110 -2.48 1.81 5.49
N CYS A 111 -1.92 1.75 4.28
CA CYS A 111 -1.39 0.50 3.72
C CYS A 111 -0.18 0.00 4.54
N GLN A 112 0.73 0.89 4.91
CA GLN A 112 1.91 0.56 5.70
C GLN A 112 1.53 0.03 7.09
N ALA A 113 0.61 0.72 7.78
CA ALA A 113 0.11 0.27 9.07
C ALA A 113 -0.52 -1.13 8.99
N GLN A 114 -1.29 -1.40 7.94
CA GLN A 114 -1.89 -2.72 7.73
C GLN A 114 -0.84 -3.80 7.42
N ASN A 115 0.22 -3.48 6.68
CA ASN A 115 1.30 -4.41 6.42
C ASN A 115 2.10 -4.78 7.67
N LEU A 116 2.12 -3.90 8.67
CA LEU A 116 2.89 -4.06 9.91
C LEU A 116 2.06 -4.62 11.07
N LEU A 117 0.75 -4.37 11.10
CA LEU A 117 -0.08 -4.60 12.27
C LEU A 117 -1.18 -5.65 12.07
N LEU A 118 -1.68 -5.85 10.84
CA LEU A 118 -2.72 -6.83 10.60
C LEU A 118 -2.13 -8.23 10.55
N ASP A 119 -2.52 -9.05 11.51
CA ASP A 119 -2.18 -10.47 11.55
C ASP A 119 -3.10 -11.26 10.62
N TYR A 120 -2.50 -12.10 9.80
CA TYR A 120 -3.18 -13.05 8.92
C TYR A 120 -2.68 -14.46 9.26
N ALA A 121 -3.45 -15.20 10.03
CA ALA A 121 -3.15 -16.59 10.39
C ALA A 121 -1.77 -16.79 11.06
N GLY A 122 -1.41 -15.91 11.99
CA GLY A 122 -0.17 -16.02 12.76
C GLY A 122 1.02 -15.26 12.19
N GLY A 123 0.80 -14.40 11.19
CA GLY A 123 1.87 -13.57 10.64
C GLY A 123 1.38 -12.26 10.03
N VAL A 124 2.21 -11.22 10.14
CA VAL A 124 1.94 -9.94 9.48
C VAL A 124 2.62 -9.92 8.10
N PRO A 125 2.04 -9.19 7.11
CA PRO A 125 2.59 -9.11 5.75
C PRO A 125 4.07 -8.73 5.70
N GLN A 126 4.50 -7.82 6.55
CA GLN A 126 5.90 -7.38 6.65
C GLN A 126 6.83 -8.56 6.95
N VAL A 127 6.50 -9.38 7.95
CA VAL A 127 7.32 -10.54 8.33
C VAL A 127 7.31 -11.61 7.24
N ALA A 128 6.13 -11.86 6.67
CA ALA A 128 5.99 -12.84 5.59
C ALA A 128 6.82 -12.47 4.35
N LEU A 129 6.98 -11.17 4.07
CA LEU A 129 7.70 -10.68 2.90
C LEU A 129 9.20 -10.51 3.13
N THR A 130 9.60 -10.01 4.31
CA THR A 130 10.99 -9.60 4.59
C THR A 130 11.70 -10.48 5.60
N GLY A 131 10.99 -11.39 6.28
CA GLY A 131 11.51 -12.17 7.40
C GLY A 131 11.80 -11.36 8.67
N VAL A 132 11.57 -10.06 8.65
CA VAL A 132 11.92 -9.16 9.76
C VAL A 132 10.68 -8.42 10.27
N GLN A 133 10.41 -8.59 11.56
CA GLN A 133 9.43 -7.77 12.26
C GLN A 133 10.10 -6.46 12.70
N ARG A 134 9.82 -5.39 11.97
CA ARG A 134 10.19 -4.06 12.43
C ARG A 134 9.20 -3.62 13.50
N GLY A 135 9.72 -3.37 14.70
CA GLY A 135 8.90 -3.03 15.84
C GLY A 135 8.23 -1.67 15.70
N TYR A 136 6.98 -1.69 15.25
CA TYR A 136 6.07 -0.54 15.35
C TYR A 136 5.51 -0.37 16.78
N ASN A 137 5.64 -1.40 17.61
CA ASN A 137 5.01 -1.51 18.92
C ASN A 137 5.98 -1.70 20.07
N ASN A 138 7.28 -1.50 19.87
CA ASN A 138 8.20 -1.54 20.99
C ASN A 138 8.55 -0.09 21.39
N PRO A 139 7.88 0.47 22.41
CA PRO A 139 8.19 1.81 22.91
C PRO A 139 9.62 1.92 23.45
N ASP A 140 10.23 0.78 23.83
CA ASP A 140 11.59 0.72 24.38
C ASP A 140 12.65 0.53 23.29
N ARG A 141 12.25 0.21 22.06
CA ARG A 141 13.18 0.31 20.95
C ARG A 141 13.08 1.73 20.43
N ASP A 142 14.14 2.46 20.64
CA ASP A 142 14.39 3.77 20.05
C ASP A 142 14.32 3.72 18.51
N THR A 143 13.14 3.36 18.01
CA THR A 143 12.75 3.58 16.59
C THR A 143 12.85 5.05 16.27
N LEU A 144 12.71 5.89 17.26
CA LEU A 144 13.06 7.30 17.21
C LEU A 144 14.55 7.49 16.90
N ASP A 145 15.46 6.71 17.49
CA ASP A 145 16.90 6.90 17.27
C ASP A 145 17.35 6.48 15.88
N ALA A 146 16.83 5.39 15.34
CA ALA A 146 17.15 5.02 13.96
C ALA A 146 16.54 5.98 12.93
N THR A 147 15.37 6.53 13.23
CA THR A 147 14.71 7.51 12.38
C THR A 147 15.24 8.91 12.67
N SER A 148 15.58 9.23 13.92
CA SER A 148 16.16 10.49 14.33
C SER A 148 17.57 10.67 13.80
N GLY A 149 18.39 9.60 13.71
CA GLY A 149 19.71 9.66 13.10
C GLY A 149 19.67 10.14 11.64
N ALA A 150 18.63 9.74 10.88
CA ALA A 150 18.46 10.15 9.48
C ALA A 150 17.70 11.49 9.32
N LEU A 151 16.97 11.94 10.33
CA LEU A 151 16.07 13.10 10.29
C LEU A 151 16.50 14.23 11.24
N LEU A 152 17.61 14.06 11.98
CA LEU A 152 18.13 15.09 12.89
C LEU A 152 18.42 16.42 12.23
N ASP A 153 18.74 16.41 10.93
CA ASP A 153 18.96 17.65 10.16
C ASP A 153 17.65 18.32 9.72
N ARG A 154 16.51 17.67 9.90
CA ARG A 154 15.19 18.18 9.48
C ARG A 154 14.11 17.85 10.53
N PRO A 155 14.18 18.48 11.72
CA PRO A 155 13.26 18.19 12.83
C PRO A 155 11.79 18.47 12.51
N ASP A 156 11.51 19.41 11.63
CA ASP A 156 10.17 19.75 11.14
C ASP A 156 9.52 18.56 10.38
N ILE A 157 10.28 17.92 9.50
CA ILE A 157 9.82 16.74 8.74
C ILE A 157 9.69 15.54 9.65
N ALA A 158 10.65 15.35 10.57
CA ALA A 158 10.63 14.25 11.53
C ALA A 158 9.40 14.32 12.43
N GLU A 159 9.08 15.49 12.98
CA GLU A 159 7.92 15.69 13.85
C GLU A 159 6.60 15.44 13.10
N HIS A 160 6.49 15.94 11.87
CA HIS A 160 5.31 15.71 11.03
C HIS A 160 5.10 14.23 10.72
N TYR A 161 6.19 13.53 10.37
CA TYR A 161 6.16 12.10 10.04
C TYR A 161 5.82 11.24 11.26
N VAL A 162 6.39 11.53 12.43
CA VAL A 162 6.11 10.83 13.69
C VAL A 162 4.65 11.07 14.11
N ARG A 163 4.16 12.30 14.04
CA ARG A 163 2.75 12.60 14.32
C ARG A 163 1.82 11.84 13.37
N GLY A 164 2.08 11.86 12.07
CA GLY A 164 1.29 11.12 11.09
C GLY A 164 1.22 9.62 11.41
N ARG A 165 2.34 9.00 11.76
CA ARG A 165 2.40 7.58 12.13
C ARG A 165 1.71 7.25 13.45
N THR A 166 1.77 8.13 14.43
CA THR A 166 1.09 7.94 15.71
C THR A 166 -0.43 7.96 15.55
N LEU A 167 -0.93 8.77 14.61
CA LEU A 167 -2.35 8.85 14.29
C LEU A 167 -2.87 7.66 13.46
N ALA A 168 -1.98 6.95 12.77
CA ALA A 168 -2.33 5.79 11.94
C ALA A 168 -2.48 4.49 12.74
N LYS A 169 -2.11 4.46 14.02
CA LYS A 169 -2.30 3.35 14.96
C LYS A 169 -3.72 3.32 15.50
#